data_cc28d4bef3be59bf9cab82fb5fb1053f
#
_entry.id   cc28d4bef3be59bf9cab82fb5fb1053f
#
_cell.length_a   1.000
_cell.length_b   1.000
_cell.length_c   1.000
_cell.angle_alpha   90.00
_cell.angle_beta   90.00
_cell.angle_gamma   90.00
#
_symmetry.space_group_name_H-M   'P 1'
#
loop_
_entity.id
_entity.type
_entity.pdbx_description
1 polymer ?
#
loop_
_entity_poly.entity_id
_entity_poly.type
_entity_poly.pdbx_seq_one_letter_code
_entity_poly.pdbx_strand_id
1 'polypeptide(L)'
;MTVYVDDMHLSPMGRLGRMKMSHMIADSTDELLAMADRIGLARRCLQAAGTPREHFDVSMCLRKKAVAAGAVEITMRELAMRCRERRETA
;
A
#
# COMPACT_ATOMS: atom_id res chain seq x y z
N MET A 1 -8.85 -11.01 -5.52
CA MET A 1 -8.66 -9.55 -5.59
C MET A 1 -8.22 -9.07 -4.24
N THR A 2 -7.05 -8.43 -4.17
CA THR A 2 -6.36 -8.31 -2.90
C THR A 2 -5.66 -6.98 -2.77
N VAL A 3 -5.70 -6.42 -1.55
CA VAL A 3 -4.90 -5.27 -1.12
C VAL A 3 -3.76 -5.79 -0.26
N TYR A 4 -2.58 -5.20 -0.41
CA TYR A 4 -1.37 -5.62 0.30
C TYR A 4 -0.75 -4.44 1.03
N VAL A 5 -0.19 -4.70 2.20
CA VAL A 5 0.61 -3.73 2.95
C VAL A 5 1.97 -4.35 3.26
N ASP A 6 3.04 -3.58 3.08
CA ASP A 6 4.39 -4.10 3.29
C ASP A 6 4.91 -3.84 4.71
N ASP A 7 6.16 -4.22 4.93
CA ASP A 7 6.84 -4.10 6.22
C ASP A 7 7.87 -2.96 6.25
N MET A 8 7.74 -1.96 5.37
CA MET A 8 8.66 -0.81 5.33
C MET A 8 8.80 -0.13 6.69
N HIS A 9 7.73 -0.16 7.51
CA HIS A 9 7.75 0.40 8.86
C HIS A 9 8.81 -0.22 9.78
N LEU A 10 9.30 -1.43 9.46
CA LEU A 10 10.36 -2.09 10.22
C LEU A 10 11.77 -1.65 9.76
N SER A 11 11.85 -0.86 8.70
CA SER A 11 13.08 -0.37 8.09
C SER A 11 13.27 1.11 8.38
N PRO A 12 14.52 1.62 8.45
CA PRO A 12 14.78 3.06 8.54
C PRO A 12 14.14 3.85 7.39
N MET A 13 13.95 3.23 6.22
CA MET A 13 13.30 3.86 5.07
C MET A 13 11.84 4.22 5.34
N GLY A 14 11.18 3.51 6.26
CA GLY A 14 9.78 3.73 6.59
C GLY A 14 9.55 4.86 7.59
N ARG A 15 10.58 5.57 8.01
CA ARG A 15 10.44 6.65 8.98
C ARG A 15 10.17 7.99 8.31
N LEU A 16 9.12 8.68 8.76
CA LEU A 16 8.83 10.05 8.41
C LEU A 16 8.73 10.83 9.73
N GLY A 17 9.84 11.47 10.15
CA GLY A 17 9.95 12.06 11.47
C GLY A 17 9.77 10.99 12.54
N ARG A 18 8.75 11.15 13.41
CA ARG A 18 8.42 10.17 14.44
C ARG A 18 7.48 9.08 13.95
N MET A 19 6.97 9.19 12.74
CA MET A 19 6.01 8.25 12.18
C MET A 19 6.73 7.11 11.46
N LYS A 20 6.17 5.92 11.60
CA LYS A 20 6.58 4.75 10.82
C LYS A 20 5.54 4.55 9.71
N MET A 21 6.02 4.38 8.50
CA MET A 21 5.18 4.27 7.31
C MET A 21 5.40 2.95 6.60
N SER A 22 4.37 2.50 5.90
CA SER A 22 4.44 1.34 5.00
C SER A 22 3.73 1.67 3.70
N HIS A 23 4.00 0.88 2.66
CA HIS A 23 3.31 1.01 1.38
C HIS A 23 2.05 0.14 1.39
N MET A 24 0.99 0.65 0.74
CA MET A 24 -0.22 -0.12 0.46
C MET A 24 -0.45 -0.12 -1.05
N ILE A 25 -0.58 -1.31 -1.61
CA ILE A 25 -0.87 -1.55 -3.03
C ILE A 25 -2.06 -2.50 -3.16
N ALA A 26 -2.55 -2.66 -4.38
CA ALA A 26 -3.61 -3.64 -4.68
C ALA A 26 -3.44 -4.22 -6.09
N ASP A 27 -4.20 -5.25 -6.38
CA ASP A 27 -4.21 -5.87 -7.71
C ASP A 27 -4.82 -4.94 -8.76
N SER A 28 -5.68 -4.01 -8.36
CA SER A 28 -6.28 -3.00 -9.24
C SER A 28 -6.40 -1.66 -8.54
N THR A 29 -6.50 -0.59 -9.34
CA THR A 29 -6.71 0.77 -8.83
C THR A 29 -8.02 0.87 -8.05
N ASP A 30 -9.10 0.25 -8.55
CA ASP A 30 -10.41 0.32 -7.89
C ASP A 30 -10.37 -0.29 -6.50
N GLU A 31 -9.68 -1.42 -6.33
CA GLU A 31 -9.54 -2.07 -5.02
C GLU A 31 -8.72 -1.21 -4.06
N LEU A 32 -7.65 -0.59 -4.58
CA LEU A 32 -6.79 0.27 -3.77
C LEU A 32 -7.57 1.49 -3.27
N LEU A 33 -8.34 2.14 -4.14
CA LEU A 33 -9.16 3.29 -3.79
C LEU A 33 -10.29 2.91 -2.82
N ALA A 34 -10.91 1.75 -3.01
CA ALA A 34 -11.95 1.27 -2.11
C ALA A 34 -11.40 1.04 -0.70
N MET A 35 -10.19 0.49 -0.59
CA MET A 35 -9.55 0.30 0.72
C MET A 35 -9.21 1.65 1.35
N ALA A 36 -8.69 2.61 0.56
CA ALA A 36 -8.40 3.95 1.07
C ALA A 36 -9.66 4.60 1.66
N ASP A 37 -10.78 4.53 0.95
CA ASP A 37 -12.07 5.04 1.44
C ASP A 37 -12.46 4.35 2.75
N ARG A 38 -12.29 3.05 2.81
CA ARG A 38 -12.69 2.25 3.98
C ARG A 38 -11.90 2.58 5.23
N ILE A 39 -10.61 2.88 5.09
CA ILE A 39 -9.75 3.20 6.24
C ILE A 39 -9.66 4.71 6.53
N GLY A 40 -10.36 5.53 5.75
CA GLY A 40 -10.39 6.99 5.95
C GLY A 40 -9.19 7.71 5.37
N LEU A 41 -8.52 7.15 4.38
CA LEU A 41 -7.37 7.76 3.71
C LEU A 41 -7.86 8.49 2.45
N ALA A 42 -7.51 9.76 2.32
CA ALA A 42 -7.95 10.56 1.17
C ALA A 42 -7.37 10.04 -0.14
N ARG A 43 -8.20 9.93 -1.17
CA ARG A 43 -7.78 9.45 -2.50
C ARG A 43 -6.68 10.30 -3.12
N ARG A 44 -6.63 11.60 -2.82
CA ARG A 44 -5.59 12.52 -3.31
C ARG A 44 -4.19 12.16 -2.83
N CYS A 45 -4.08 11.30 -1.80
CA CYS A 45 -2.79 10.83 -1.30
C CYS A 45 -2.19 9.72 -2.17
N LEU A 46 -2.91 9.25 -3.19
CA LEU A 46 -2.41 8.23 -4.11
C LEU A 46 -1.18 8.74 -4.84
N GLN A 47 -0.10 7.97 -4.81
CA GLN A 47 1.16 8.29 -5.49
C GLN A 47 1.33 7.40 -6.71
N ALA A 48 2.00 7.92 -7.73
CA ALA A 48 2.24 7.23 -8.99
C ALA A 48 0.95 6.69 -9.64
N ALA A 49 -0.15 7.44 -9.54
CA ALA A 49 -1.46 7.04 -10.03
C ALA A 49 -1.42 6.62 -11.51
N GLY A 50 -2.12 5.53 -11.83
CA GLY A 50 -2.20 5.02 -13.19
C GLY A 50 -0.97 4.24 -13.65
N THR A 51 0.00 4.02 -12.78
CA THR A 51 1.19 3.22 -13.08
C THR A 51 1.19 1.92 -12.29
N PRO A 52 2.02 0.91 -12.69
CA PRO A 52 2.17 -0.32 -11.90
C PRO A 52 2.69 -0.10 -10.48
N ARG A 53 3.23 1.08 -10.19
CA ARG A 53 3.77 1.46 -8.87
C ARG A 53 2.82 2.29 -8.05
N GLU A 54 1.57 2.44 -8.47
CA GLU A 54 0.63 3.23 -7.70
C GLU A 54 0.48 2.65 -6.29
N HIS A 55 0.50 3.53 -5.30
CA HIS A 55 0.46 3.13 -3.90
C HIS A 55 0.02 4.27 -3.01
N PHE A 56 -0.35 3.94 -1.79
CA PHE A 56 -0.48 4.89 -0.69
C PHE A 56 0.62 4.62 0.32
N ASP A 57 1.12 5.68 0.95
CA ASP A 57 1.92 5.54 2.17
C ASP A 57 0.94 5.56 3.34
N VAL A 58 1.01 4.55 4.19
CA VAL A 58 0.10 4.40 5.32
C VAL A 58 0.87 4.43 6.63
N SER A 59 0.35 5.17 7.61
CA SER A 59 0.85 5.15 8.98
C SER A 59 0.54 3.79 9.63
N MET A 60 1.14 3.53 10.78
CA MET A 60 0.87 2.28 11.53
C MET A 60 -0.61 2.13 11.85
N CYS A 61 -1.27 3.22 12.22
CA CYS A 61 -2.71 3.21 12.52
C CYS A 61 -3.54 2.81 11.30
N LEU A 62 -3.26 3.41 10.14
CA LEU A 62 -3.98 3.10 8.90
C LEU A 62 -3.64 1.70 8.39
N ARG A 63 -2.38 1.29 8.52
CA ARG A 63 -1.95 -0.07 8.16
C ARG A 63 -2.73 -1.11 8.95
N LYS A 64 -2.86 -0.89 10.26
CA LYS A 64 -3.63 -1.78 11.14
C LYS A 64 -5.09 -1.87 10.72
N LYS A 65 -5.70 -0.74 10.36
CA LYS A 65 -7.09 -0.71 9.86
C LYS A 65 -7.21 -1.48 8.54
N ALA A 66 -6.23 -1.33 7.64
CA ALA A 66 -6.23 -2.04 6.36
C ALA A 66 -6.14 -3.56 6.58
N VAL A 67 -5.26 -4.02 7.46
CA VAL A 67 -5.13 -5.44 7.80
C VAL A 67 -6.44 -5.96 8.40
N ALA A 68 -7.06 -5.21 9.31
CA ALA A 68 -8.35 -5.58 9.89
C ALA A 68 -9.46 -5.66 8.82
N ALA A 69 -9.33 -4.90 7.74
CA ALA A 69 -10.28 -4.91 6.62
C ALA A 69 -9.92 -5.94 5.53
N GLY A 70 -8.91 -6.77 5.76
CA GLY A 70 -8.57 -7.88 4.86
C GLY A 70 -7.29 -7.69 4.03
N ALA A 71 -6.54 -6.62 4.21
CA ALA A 71 -5.26 -6.45 3.52
C ALA A 71 -4.28 -7.54 3.96
N VAL A 72 -3.49 -8.02 3.02
CA VAL A 72 -2.48 -9.07 3.24
C VAL A 72 -1.15 -8.41 3.57
N GLU A 73 -0.50 -8.85 4.64
CA GLU A 73 0.82 -8.38 5.03
C GLU A 73 1.88 -9.08 4.20
N ILE A 74 2.74 -8.28 3.56
CA ILE A 74 3.84 -8.79 2.72
C ILE A 74 5.12 -8.04 3.07
N THR A 75 6.26 -8.50 2.54
CA THR A 75 7.53 -7.81 2.65
C THR A 75 7.67 -6.74 1.56
N MET A 76 8.60 -5.80 1.74
CA MET A 76 8.93 -4.82 0.68
C MET A 76 9.38 -5.51 -0.60
N ARG A 77 10.10 -6.63 -0.48
CA ARG A 77 10.56 -7.41 -1.64
C ARG A 77 9.39 -7.99 -2.41
N GLU A 78 8.44 -8.58 -1.70
CA GLU A 78 7.22 -9.13 -2.30
C GLU A 78 6.40 -8.03 -2.98
N LEU A 79 6.31 -6.86 -2.36
CA LEU A 79 5.61 -5.71 -2.94
C LEU A 79 6.25 -5.29 -4.26
N ALA A 80 7.59 -5.19 -4.31
CA ALA A 80 8.32 -4.87 -5.54
C ALA A 80 8.04 -5.90 -6.64
N MET A 81 7.97 -7.18 -6.29
CA MET A 81 7.65 -8.25 -7.24
C MET A 81 6.24 -8.11 -7.80
N ARG A 82 5.27 -7.75 -6.97
CA ARG A 82 3.88 -7.54 -7.43
C ARG A 82 3.76 -6.33 -8.35
N CYS A 83 4.48 -5.26 -8.07
CA CYS A 83 4.52 -4.10 -8.96
C CYS A 83 5.11 -4.48 -10.33
N ARG A 84 6.15 -5.31 -10.34
CA ARG A 84 6.76 -5.82 -11.57
C ARG A 84 5.75 -6.67 -12.36
N GLU A 85 5.03 -7.56 -11.69
CA GLU A 85 4.00 -8.39 -12.32
C GLU A 85 2.91 -7.53 -12.98
N ARG A 86 2.44 -6.49 -12.31
CA ARG A 86 1.47 -5.55 -12.88
C ARG A 86 2.00 -4.88 -14.14
N ARG A 87 3.26 -4.50 -14.14
CA ARG A 87 3.90 -3.88 -15.31
C ARG A 87 3.96 -4.83 -16.49
N GLU A 88 4.24 -6.11 -16.25
CA GLU A 88 4.34 -7.13 -17.29
C GLU A 88 2.99 -7.51 -17.88
N THR A 89 1.91 -7.35 -17.13
CA THR A 89 0.54 -7.69 -17.56
C THR A 89 -0.24 -6.50 -18.09
N ALA A 90 0.30 -5.30 -17.97
CA ALA A 90 -0.38 -4.07 -18.40
C ALA A 90 -0.34 -3.87 -19.92
#